data_525ff8bec724894cab9005b214aa0921
#
_entry.id   525ff8bec724894cab9005b214aa0921
#
_cell.length_a   1.000
_cell.length_b   1.000
_cell.length_c   1.000
_cell.angle_alpha   90.00
_cell.angle_beta   90.00
_cell.angle_gamma   90.00
#
_symmetry.space_group_name_H-M   'P 1'
#
loop_
_entity.id
_entity.type
_entity.pdbx_description
1 polymer ?
#
loop_
_entity_poly.entity_id
_entity_poly.type
_entity_poly.pdbx_seq_one_letter_code
_entity_poly.pdbx_strand_id
1 'polypeptide(L)'
;VSHYGAVLIPDMESEKLTLFVGIPENTESYSINPYQYNLVKKIDEYLRIKENRWEDALETDFTVFQVWDYRIFRVGNEIIFNNAALRVQSVQRVLQDGVLKNQYDLRRKNGLRGLELHNDMIVGISLTGQVTKVSRDKVMVQLIIDKPGRAAYWFPYSTMSASPDGSGWYCMPEKGDQVRVYFPTDKEADAYAVSAVSGYEPKPGDTEDLMANPDVKYLKTKADQVIQFAEEGIVLNSGNGQATILLGNNGQLAIYGNTDVSVTAKKTLSLISNGQLVVGATESVCLERGKNTSITLEGNGAIRMKATKIYSN
;
A
#
# COMPACT_ATOMS: atom_id res chain seq x y z
N VAL A 1 2.65 24.51 -26.90
CA VAL A 1 3.17 23.22 -27.37
C VAL A 1 4.35 22.87 -26.49
N SER A 2 4.19 21.87 -25.64
CA SER A 2 5.32 21.40 -24.85
C SER A 2 6.32 20.70 -25.76
N HIS A 3 7.60 20.77 -25.45
CA HIS A 3 8.69 20.07 -26.16
C HIS A 3 8.53 18.53 -26.15
N TYR A 4 7.51 18.01 -25.53
CA TYR A 4 7.26 16.59 -25.28
C TYR A 4 5.99 16.04 -25.92
N GLY A 5 5.46 16.72 -26.93
CA GLY A 5 4.32 16.19 -27.69
C GLY A 5 2.99 16.20 -26.94
N ALA A 6 2.81 17.07 -25.96
CA ALA A 6 1.51 17.28 -25.36
C ALA A 6 0.66 18.20 -26.25
N VAL A 7 -0.54 17.77 -26.57
CA VAL A 7 -1.50 18.54 -27.39
C VAL A 7 -2.74 18.80 -26.55
N LEU A 8 -3.15 20.08 -26.47
CA LEU A 8 -4.45 20.47 -25.93
C LEU A 8 -5.49 20.34 -27.05
N ILE A 9 -6.42 19.43 -26.88
CA ILE A 9 -7.54 19.25 -27.80
C ILE A 9 -8.79 19.83 -27.13
N PRO A 10 -9.41 20.89 -27.70
CA PRO A 10 -10.69 21.34 -27.22
C PRO A 10 -11.76 20.31 -27.56
N ASP A 11 -12.51 19.88 -26.57
CA ASP A 11 -13.72 19.13 -26.77
C ASP A 11 -14.88 20.12 -26.95
N MET A 12 -15.35 20.22 -28.18
CA MET A 12 -16.39 21.19 -28.57
C MET A 12 -17.78 20.83 -28.01
N GLU A 13 -17.98 19.58 -27.57
CA GLU A 13 -19.27 19.15 -27.01
C GLU A 13 -19.36 19.36 -25.51
N SER A 14 -18.24 19.28 -24.79
CA SER A 14 -18.21 19.36 -23.33
C SER A 14 -17.63 20.65 -22.75
N GLU A 15 -17.17 21.57 -23.60
CA GLU A 15 -16.43 22.79 -23.23
C GLU A 15 -15.17 22.51 -22.36
N LYS A 16 -14.66 21.28 -22.41
CA LYS A 16 -13.49 20.84 -21.65
C LYS A 16 -12.25 20.84 -22.53
N LEU A 17 -11.14 21.24 -21.94
CA LEU A 17 -9.82 21.06 -22.53
C LEU A 17 -9.25 19.72 -22.05
N THR A 18 -9.01 18.80 -22.98
CA THR A 18 -8.32 17.55 -22.67
C THR A 18 -6.86 17.67 -23.06
N LEU A 19 -5.97 17.43 -22.09
CA LEU A 19 -4.54 17.37 -22.32
C LEU A 19 -4.15 15.95 -22.72
N PHE A 20 -3.73 15.78 -23.98
CA PHE A 20 -3.07 14.56 -24.42
C PHE A 20 -1.56 14.70 -24.23
N VAL A 21 -0.98 13.78 -23.47
CA VAL A 21 0.47 13.61 -23.40
C VAL A 21 0.87 12.59 -24.45
N GLY A 22 1.59 13.05 -25.47
CA GLY A 22 1.92 12.25 -26.63
C GLY A 22 1.26 12.77 -27.90
N ILE A 23 1.47 12.06 -29.00
CA ILE A 23 0.89 12.41 -30.29
C ILE A 23 -0.32 11.51 -30.52
N PRO A 24 -1.53 12.08 -30.75
CA PRO A 24 -2.71 11.27 -31.01
C PRO A 24 -2.50 10.39 -32.25
N GLU A 25 -2.87 9.12 -32.16
CA GLU A 25 -2.95 8.25 -33.33
C GLU A 25 -4.15 8.66 -34.18
N ASN A 26 -3.89 9.13 -35.39
CA ASN A 26 -4.92 9.38 -36.35
C ASN A 26 -4.82 8.33 -37.46
N THR A 27 -5.96 7.79 -37.86
CA THR A 27 -6.04 6.73 -38.89
C THR A 27 -5.90 7.28 -40.33
N GLU A 28 -6.01 8.59 -40.52
CA GLU A 28 -5.90 9.20 -41.83
C GLU A 28 -4.45 9.16 -42.31
N SER A 29 -4.28 8.64 -43.55
CA SER A 29 -2.97 8.54 -44.23
C SER A 29 -2.97 9.32 -45.54
N TYR A 30 -1.89 10.05 -45.80
CA TYR A 30 -1.72 10.89 -46.97
C TYR A 30 -0.37 10.64 -47.59
N SER A 31 -0.27 10.74 -48.94
CA SER A 31 1.00 10.69 -49.65
C SER A 31 1.42 12.09 -50.09
N ILE A 32 2.67 12.44 -49.83
CA ILE A 32 3.25 13.71 -50.25
C ILE A 32 4.55 13.50 -51.05
N ASN A 33 4.81 14.39 -51.94
CA ASN A 33 6.07 14.43 -52.73
C ASN A 33 6.56 15.89 -52.79
N PRO A 34 7.08 16.45 -51.70
CA PRO A 34 7.52 17.84 -51.66
C PRO A 34 8.78 18.05 -52.50
N TYR A 35 8.84 19.17 -53.16
CA TYR A 35 9.98 19.59 -53.97
C TYR A 35 11.24 19.87 -53.16
N GLN A 36 11.05 20.31 -51.91
CA GLN A 36 12.12 20.63 -50.98
C GLN A 36 11.74 20.17 -49.58
N TYR A 37 12.70 19.65 -48.88
CA TYR A 37 12.58 19.32 -47.45
C TYR A 37 13.91 19.50 -46.75
N ASN A 38 13.87 19.79 -45.46
CA ASN A 38 15.01 19.80 -44.58
C ASN A 38 15.03 18.53 -43.75
N LEU A 39 16.22 18.06 -43.43
CA LEU A 39 16.43 16.90 -42.58
C LEU A 39 17.14 17.34 -41.30
N VAL A 40 16.53 17.10 -40.16
CA VAL A 40 17.07 17.44 -38.87
C VAL A 40 17.26 16.16 -38.05
N LYS A 41 18.50 15.84 -37.68
CA LYS A 41 18.83 14.71 -36.84
C LYS A 41 18.79 15.13 -35.37
N LYS A 42 17.99 14.47 -34.58
CA LYS A 42 17.86 14.69 -33.12
C LYS A 42 18.75 13.70 -32.35
N ILE A 43 20.06 13.83 -32.56
CA ILE A 43 21.04 12.88 -31.99
C ILE A 43 21.01 12.88 -30.45
N ASP A 44 20.87 14.04 -29.80
CA ASP A 44 20.81 14.12 -28.34
C ASP A 44 19.57 13.42 -27.75
N GLU A 45 18.44 13.48 -28.47
CA GLU A 45 17.25 12.73 -28.07
C GLU A 45 17.47 11.22 -28.21
N TYR A 46 18.09 10.79 -29.33
CA TYR A 46 18.42 9.40 -29.57
C TYR A 46 19.34 8.85 -28.46
N LEU A 47 20.40 9.56 -28.12
CA LEU A 47 21.37 9.12 -27.11
C LEU A 47 20.71 9.01 -25.75
N ARG A 48 19.91 9.99 -25.33
CA ARG A 48 19.16 9.94 -24.05
C ARG A 48 18.19 8.77 -23.98
N ILE A 49 17.50 8.45 -25.09
CA ILE A 49 16.56 7.33 -25.14
C ILE A 49 17.30 6.00 -25.09
N LYS A 50 18.43 5.88 -25.76
CA LYS A 50 19.25 4.69 -25.76
C LYS A 50 19.85 4.41 -24.36
N GLU A 51 20.30 5.42 -23.64
CA GLU A 51 20.78 5.33 -22.27
C GLU A 51 19.67 4.93 -21.30
N ASN A 52 18.42 5.32 -21.58
CA ASN A 52 17.25 5.07 -20.71
C ASN A 52 16.43 3.82 -21.11
N ARG A 53 17.04 2.76 -21.67
CA ARG A 53 16.47 1.40 -21.82
C ARG A 53 15.71 1.08 -23.12
N TRP A 54 15.74 1.88 -24.17
CA TRP A 54 15.14 1.44 -25.43
C TRP A 54 16.21 0.88 -26.36
N GLU A 55 16.56 -0.38 -26.15
CA GLU A 55 17.59 -1.09 -26.92
C GLU A 55 17.25 -1.19 -28.41
N ASP A 56 15.97 -1.12 -28.77
CA ASP A 56 15.45 -1.20 -30.14
C ASP A 56 15.34 0.16 -30.86
N ALA A 57 15.73 1.25 -30.20
CA ALA A 57 15.69 2.58 -30.80
C ALA A 57 16.76 2.74 -31.88
N LEU A 58 16.38 3.17 -33.07
CA LEU A 58 17.27 3.45 -34.20
C LEU A 58 17.48 4.95 -34.34
N GLU A 59 18.70 5.39 -34.69
CA GLU A 59 18.98 6.80 -34.97
C GLU A 59 18.05 7.38 -36.04
N THR A 60 17.67 6.54 -37.02
CA THR A 60 16.74 6.94 -38.10
C THR A 60 15.32 7.27 -37.57
N ASP A 61 14.93 6.76 -36.44
CA ASP A 61 13.64 7.07 -35.83
C ASP A 61 13.63 8.49 -35.25
N PHE A 62 14.81 9.05 -34.92
CA PHE A 62 15.02 10.41 -34.43
C PHE A 62 15.41 11.43 -35.51
N THR A 63 15.16 11.08 -36.74
CA THR A 63 15.29 11.99 -37.87
C THR A 63 13.96 12.66 -38.16
N VAL A 64 13.94 13.98 -38.18
CA VAL A 64 12.77 14.80 -38.47
C VAL A 64 12.90 15.32 -39.89
N PHE A 65 11.89 15.09 -40.70
CA PHE A 65 11.74 15.64 -42.04
C PHE A 65 10.84 16.87 -41.96
N GLN A 66 11.41 18.04 -42.26
CA GLN A 66 10.65 19.30 -42.32
C GLN A 66 10.21 19.54 -43.74
N VAL A 67 8.92 19.47 -43.96
CA VAL A 67 8.31 19.60 -45.29
C VAL A 67 7.32 20.76 -45.36
N TRP A 68 7.20 21.39 -46.52
CA TRP A 68 6.19 22.40 -46.78
C TRP A 68 5.11 21.83 -47.65
N ASP A 69 3.84 22.02 -47.26
CA ASP A 69 2.68 21.63 -48.06
C ASP A 69 1.54 22.65 -47.86
N TYR A 70 0.74 22.86 -48.86
CA TYR A 70 -0.45 23.73 -48.80
C TYR A 70 -1.67 23.00 -48.23
N ARG A 71 -1.68 21.67 -48.28
CA ARG A 71 -2.74 20.85 -47.73
C ARG A 71 -2.68 20.92 -46.19
N ILE A 72 -3.83 20.76 -45.55
CA ILE A 72 -3.94 20.83 -44.12
C ILE A 72 -3.92 19.41 -43.54
N PHE A 73 -2.82 19.07 -42.88
CA PHE A 73 -2.70 17.85 -42.08
C PHE A 73 -2.82 18.19 -40.61
N ARG A 74 -3.28 17.20 -39.81
CA ARG A 74 -3.36 17.30 -38.35
C ARG A 74 -2.16 16.59 -37.73
N VAL A 75 -1.79 17.02 -36.53
CA VAL A 75 -0.81 16.28 -35.72
C VAL A 75 -1.30 14.85 -35.53
N GLY A 76 -0.43 13.85 -35.72
CA GLY A 76 -0.77 12.43 -35.66
C GLY A 76 -1.18 11.81 -36.99
N ASN A 77 -1.53 12.59 -38.03
CA ASN A 77 -1.77 12.03 -39.36
C ASN A 77 -0.55 11.25 -39.85
N GLU A 78 -0.80 10.15 -40.55
CA GLU A 78 0.24 9.40 -41.22
C GLU A 78 0.55 10.02 -42.59
N ILE A 79 1.82 10.22 -42.85
CA ILE A 79 2.31 10.79 -44.12
C ILE A 79 3.27 9.80 -44.76
N ILE A 80 2.92 9.34 -45.97
CA ILE A 80 3.82 8.54 -46.76
C ILE A 80 4.75 9.48 -47.54
N PHE A 81 6.01 9.46 -47.17
CA PHE A 81 7.05 10.29 -47.77
C PHE A 81 8.29 9.44 -48.05
N ASN A 82 8.79 9.46 -49.32
CA ASN A 82 9.92 8.64 -49.79
C ASN A 82 9.77 7.16 -49.41
N ASN A 83 8.60 6.58 -49.61
CA ASN A 83 8.23 5.20 -49.26
C ASN A 83 8.34 4.86 -47.75
N ALA A 84 8.44 5.86 -46.90
CA ALA A 84 8.43 5.70 -45.45
C ALA A 84 7.11 6.25 -44.86
N ALA A 85 6.52 5.49 -43.93
CA ALA A 85 5.39 5.95 -43.15
C ALA A 85 5.90 6.81 -41.99
N LEU A 86 5.59 8.09 -42.02
CA LEU A 86 5.95 9.07 -41.01
C LEU A 86 4.67 9.61 -40.38
N ARG A 87 4.80 10.20 -39.20
CA ARG A 87 3.71 10.87 -38.49
C ARG A 87 3.98 12.36 -38.38
N VAL A 88 2.93 13.17 -38.50
CA VAL A 88 3.01 14.61 -38.23
C VAL A 88 3.24 14.82 -36.76
N GLN A 89 4.45 15.27 -36.40
CA GLN A 89 4.84 15.62 -35.04
C GLN A 89 4.37 17.02 -34.65
N SER A 90 4.59 17.98 -35.56
CA SER A 90 4.22 19.37 -35.34
C SER A 90 3.81 20.02 -36.66
N VAL A 91 3.05 21.10 -36.56
CA VAL A 91 2.68 21.94 -37.67
C VAL A 91 2.86 23.41 -37.31
N GLN A 92 3.56 24.14 -38.18
CA GLN A 92 3.64 25.60 -38.13
C GLN A 92 2.93 26.16 -39.38
N ARG A 93 1.98 27.05 -39.15
CA ARG A 93 1.21 27.69 -40.21
C ARG A 93 1.63 29.14 -40.34
N VAL A 94 1.97 29.54 -41.58
CA VAL A 94 2.42 30.89 -41.86
C VAL A 94 1.57 31.42 -43.03
N LEU A 95 0.98 32.60 -42.82
CA LEU A 95 0.33 33.33 -43.88
C LEU A 95 1.39 34.23 -44.56
N GLN A 96 1.76 33.94 -45.78
CA GLN A 96 2.72 34.68 -46.56
C GLN A 96 2.10 35.10 -47.89
N ASP A 97 2.09 36.39 -48.20
CA ASP A 97 1.54 36.96 -49.43
C ASP A 97 0.09 36.53 -49.73
N GLY A 98 -0.73 36.42 -48.64
CA GLY A 98 -2.13 35.98 -48.74
C GLY A 98 -2.32 34.48 -48.92
N VAL A 99 -1.25 33.70 -48.95
CA VAL A 99 -1.30 32.23 -49.07
C VAL A 99 -0.90 31.57 -47.75
N LEU A 100 -1.74 30.64 -47.28
CA LEU A 100 -1.43 29.84 -46.11
C LEU A 100 -0.46 28.72 -46.49
N LYS A 101 0.74 28.74 -45.93
CA LYS A 101 1.75 27.68 -46.03
C LYS A 101 1.85 26.94 -44.70
N ASN A 102 1.90 25.61 -44.78
CA ASN A 102 2.07 24.75 -43.60
C ASN A 102 3.45 24.11 -43.66
N GLN A 103 4.23 24.27 -42.60
CA GLN A 103 5.44 23.53 -42.35
C GLN A 103 5.13 22.38 -41.42
N TYR A 104 5.46 21.17 -41.80
CA TYR A 104 5.23 19.95 -41.03
C TYR A 104 6.56 19.34 -40.61
N ASP A 105 6.69 19.01 -39.35
CA ASP A 105 7.75 18.14 -38.87
C ASP A 105 7.20 16.71 -38.88
N LEU A 106 7.79 15.86 -39.73
CA LEU A 106 7.42 14.47 -39.92
C LEU A 106 8.48 13.57 -39.27
N ARG A 107 8.05 12.53 -38.55
CA ARG A 107 8.95 11.62 -37.89
C ARG A 107 8.39 10.20 -37.90
N ARG A 108 9.25 9.18 -37.78
CA ARG A 108 8.82 7.80 -37.63
C ARG A 108 8.07 7.61 -36.30
N LYS A 109 7.09 6.69 -36.30
CA LYS A 109 6.27 6.40 -35.11
C LYS A 109 7.13 6.10 -33.86
N ASN A 110 8.17 5.27 -33.99
CA ASN A 110 9.05 4.93 -32.88
C ASN A 110 9.78 6.15 -32.29
N GLY A 111 10.20 7.10 -33.11
CA GLY A 111 10.84 8.31 -32.64
C GLY A 111 9.92 9.30 -31.93
N LEU A 112 8.61 9.09 -31.95
CA LEU A 112 7.61 9.91 -31.25
C LEU A 112 7.31 9.40 -29.83
N ARG A 113 7.88 8.28 -29.43
CA ARG A 113 7.77 7.79 -28.06
C ARG A 113 8.41 8.82 -27.13
N GLY A 114 7.62 9.32 -26.17
CA GLY A 114 8.12 10.20 -25.12
C GLY A 114 9.00 9.45 -24.13
N LEU A 115 10.01 10.10 -23.57
CA LEU A 115 10.66 9.61 -22.38
C LEU A 115 9.64 9.60 -21.24
N GLU A 116 9.59 8.54 -20.45
CA GLU A 116 8.97 8.62 -19.15
C GLU A 116 9.73 9.69 -18.34
N LEU A 117 9.04 10.74 -18.00
CA LEU A 117 9.60 11.80 -17.17
C LEU A 117 9.40 11.35 -15.73
N HIS A 118 10.49 11.12 -15.05
CA HIS A 118 10.51 10.90 -13.62
C HIS A 118 10.86 12.22 -12.91
N ASN A 119 10.49 12.33 -11.67
CA ASN A 119 10.75 13.53 -10.88
C ASN A 119 11.89 13.26 -9.89
N ASP A 120 13.12 13.57 -10.32
CA ASP A 120 14.32 13.41 -9.48
C ASP A 120 14.20 14.12 -8.13
N MET A 121 13.35 15.15 -8.05
CA MET A 121 13.14 15.94 -6.83
C MET A 121 12.39 15.20 -5.73
N ILE A 122 11.73 14.07 -6.04
CA ILE A 122 11.03 13.30 -5.01
C ILE A 122 11.90 12.24 -4.33
N VAL A 123 13.09 11.95 -4.87
CA VAL A 123 13.98 10.92 -4.31
C VAL A 123 14.37 11.27 -2.88
N GLY A 124 14.11 10.33 -1.96
CA GLY A 124 14.39 10.51 -0.52
C GLY A 124 13.37 11.36 0.23
N ILE A 125 12.35 11.90 -0.44
CA ILE A 125 11.29 12.67 0.21
C ILE A 125 10.34 11.73 0.95
N SER A 126 9.83 12.20 2.08
CA SER A 126 8.77 11.56 2.85
C SER A 126 7.61 12.54 3.03
N LEU A 127 6.44 12.18 2.52
CA LEU A 127 5.22 12.99 2.61
C LEU A 127 4.26 12.40 3.65
N THR A 128 3.66 13.27 4.45
CA THR A 128 2.64 12.86 5.42
C THR A 128 1.31 12.68 4.71
N GLY A 129 0.59 11.61 5.07
CA GLY A 129 -0.75 11.33 4.58
C GLY A 129 -1.61 10.64 5.61
N GLN A 130 -2.91 10.59 5.36
CA GLN A 130 -3.89 9.91 6.20
C GLN A 130 -4.40 8.66 5.50
N VAL A 131 -4.45 7.54 6.23
CA VAL A 131 -5.00 6.28 5.74
C VAL A 131 -6.51 6.40 5.58
N THR A 132 -7.00 6.15 4.37
CA THR A 132 -8.43 6.17 4.04
C THR A 132 -9.03 4.77 3.94
N LYS A 133 -8.24 3.80 3.49
CA LYS A 133 -8.60 2.37 3.41
C LYS A 133 -7.37 1.50 3.63
N VAL A 134 -7.61 0.28 4.10
CA VAL A 134 -6.60 -0.76 4.28
C VAL A 134 -7.06 -2.03 3.55
N SER A 135 -6.16 -2.69 2.84
CA SER A 135 -6.44 -3.96 2.17
C SER A 135 -5.17 -4.79 2.07
N ARG A 136 -5.17 -5.95 2.72
CA ARG A 136 -4.02 -6.84 2.81
C ARG A 136 -2.78 -6.08 3.31
N ASP A 137 -1.72 -6.03 2.50
CA ASP A 137 -0.43 -5.38 2.75
C ASP A 137 -0.34 -3.94 2.23
N LYS A 138 -1.49 -3.36 1.80
CA LYS A 138 -1.54 -2.03 1.20
C LYS A 138 -2.47 -1.10 1.97
N VAL A 139 -2.11 0.17 1.95
CA VAL A 139 -2.90 1.26 2.48
C VAL A 139 -3.22 2.26 1.39
N MET A 140 -4.45 2.74 1.37
CA MET A 140 -4.85 3.86 0.52
C MET A 140 -4.64 5.14 1.32
N VAL A 141 -3.76 6.01 0.84
CA VAL A 141 -3.35 7.23 1.56
C VAL A 141 -3.77 8.46 0.79
N GLN A 142 -4.40 9.39 1.49
CA GLN A 142 -4.62 10.76 1.06
C GLN A 142 -3.47 11.61 1.59
N LEU A 143 -2.61 12.13 0.72
CA LEU A 143 -1.52 13.01 1.13
C LEU A 143 -2.06 14.35 1.62
N ILE A 144 -1.45 14.92 2.66
CA ILE A 144 -1.87 16.20 3.23
C ILE A 144 -1.67 17.36 2.25
N ILE A 145 -0.68 17.24 1.35
CA ILE A 145 -0.41 18.24 0.31
C ILE A 145 -1.48 18.26 -0.79
N ASP A 146 -2.26 17.19 -0.92
CA ASP A 146 -3.30 17.11 -1.94
C ASP A 146 -4.55 17.87 -1.53
N LYS A 147 -5.24 18.45 -2.51
CA LYS A 147 -6.54 19.07 -2.25
C LYS A 147 -7.54 18.00 -1.78
N PRO A 148 -8.40 18.32 -0.78
CA PRO A 148 -9.44 17.40 -0.35
C PRO A 148 -10.32 16.93 -1.51
N GLY A 149 -10.62 15.62 -1.53
CA GLY A 149 -11.45 15.00 -2.57
C GLY A 149 -10.73 14.58 -3.84
N ARG A 150 -9.40 14.74 -3.94
CA ARG A 150 -8.61 14.08 -4.99
C ARG A 150 -8.41 12.60 -4.66
N ALA A 151 -8.13 11.81 -5.71
CA ALA A 151 -7.96 10.38 -5.57
C ALA A 151 -6.81 10.05 -4.62
N ALA A 152 -7.10 9.24 -3.60
CA ALA A 152 -6.08 8.61 -2.79
C ALA A 152 -5.47 7.41 -3.53
N TYR A 153 -4.18 7.16 -3.32
CA TYR A 153 -3.44 6.08 -3.98
C TYR A 153 -3.17 4.94 -3.03
N TRP A 154 -3.06 3.71 -3.60
CA TRP A 154 -2.66 2.52 -2.88
C TRP A 154 -1.15 2.40 -2.83
N PHE A 155 -0.59 2.34 -1.62
CA PHE A 155 0.83 2.12 -1.38
C PHE A 155 1.03 0.81 -0.63
N PRO A 156 2.08 0.03 -0.95
CA PRO A 156 2.55 -1.04 -0.07
C PRO A 156 2.85 -0.46 1.32
N TYR A 157 2.59 -1.20 2.39
CA TYR A 157 2.93 -0.78 3.73
C TYR A 157 4.17 -1.51 4.24
N SER A 158 5.19 -0.75 4.61
CA SER A 158 6.42 -1.30 5.18
C SER A 158 6.19 -1.67 6.64
N THR A 159 6.30 -2.94 6.94
CA THR A 159 6.24 -3.50 8.30
C THR A 159 7.65 -3.75 8.85
N MET A 160 7.76 -4.07 10.15
CA MET A 160 9.04 -4.34 10.80
C MET A 160 9.72 -5.62 10.27
N SER A 161 8.95 -6.61 9.83
CA SER A 161 9.42 -7.86 9.25
C SER A 161 8.38 -8.45 8.32
N ALA A 162 8.78 -8.83 7.11
CA ALA A 162 7.93 -9.52 6.16
C ALA A 162 8.76 -10.46 5.29
N SER A 163 8.22 -11.64 5.01
CA SER A 163 8.81 -12.64 4.13
C SER A 163 7.85 -13.02 3.01
N PRO A 164 8.34 -13.49 1.85
CA PRO A 164 7.51 -13.85 0.71
C PRO A 164 6.50 -14.98 0.99
N ASP A 165 6.78 -15.83 1.98
CA ASP A 165 5.89 -16.90 2.44
C ASP A 165 4.74 -16.42 3.34
N GLY A 166 4.67 -15.10 3.62
CA GLY A 166 3.68 -14.48 4.48
C GLY A 166 4.02 -14.50 5.97
N SER A 167 5.20 -15.03 6.35
CA SER A 167 5.68 -14.92 7.72
C SER A 167 6.17 -13.50 8.02
N GLY A 168 6.08 -13.08 9.28
CA GLY A 168 6.54 -11.78 9.70
C GLY A 168 5.55 -11.09 10.64
N TRP A 169 5.63 -9.77 10.68
CA TRP A 169 4.83 -8.94 11.55
C TRP A 169 3.71 -8.25 10.74
N TYR A 170 2.49 -8.73 10.89
CA TYR A 170 1.32 -8.12 10.24
C TYR A 170 0.59 -7.22 11.24
N CYS A 171 0.91 -5.93 11.22
CA CYS A 171 0.28 -4.90 12.02
C CYS A 171 0.03 -3.68 11.12
N MET A 172 -1.14 -3.64 10.49
CA MET A 172 -1.51 -2.58 9.58
C MET A 172 -2.07 -1.38 10.33
N PRO A 173 -1.81 -0.15 9.86
CA PRO A 173 -2.46 1.02 10.40
C PRO A 173 -3.96 0.98 10.13
N GLU A 174 -4.72 1.71 10.92
CA GLU A 174 -6.16 1.81 10.76
C GLU A 174 -6.57 3.01 9.90
N LYS A 175 -7.84 3.00 9.47
CA LYS A 175 -8.43 4.17 8.80
C LYS A 175 -8.40 5.38 9.75
N GLY A 176 -7.81 6.46 9.28
CA GLY A 176 -7.64 7.70 10.05
C GLY A 176 -6.23 7.91 10.56
N ASP A 177 -5.40 6.86 10.61
CA ASP A 177 -4.02 6.98 11.06
C ASP A 177 -3.19 7.83 10.09
N GLN A 178 -2.25 8.59 10.67
CA GLN A 178 -1.25 9.29 9.88
C GLN A 178 -0.06 8.38 9.60
N VAL A 179 0.32 8.33 8.33
CA VAL A 179 1.48 7.58 7.85
C VAL A 179 2.39 8.50 7.03
N ARG A 180 3.62 8.06 6.81
CA ARG A 180 4.51 8.68 5.86
C ARG A 180 4.60 7.86 4.60
N VAL A 181 4.51 8.51 3.43
CA VAL A 181 4.79 7.91 2.12
C VAL A 181 6.20 8.30 1.73
N TYR A 182 7.08 7.33 1.61
CA TYR A 182 8.48 7.49 1.25
C TYR A 182 8.71 7.15 -0.22
N PHE A 183 9.50 7.96 -0.90
CA PHE A 183 9.85 7.83 -2.31
C PHE A 183 11.33 7.43 -2.44
N PRO A 184 11.63 6.14 -2.62
CA PRO A 184 13.02 5.65 -2.71
C PRO A 184 13.70 6.00 -4.02
N THR A 185 12.94 6.22 -5.08
CA THR A 185 13.41 6.49 -6.43
C THR A 185 12.68 7.69 -7.04
N ASP A 186 13.06 8.08 -8.23
CA ASP A 186 12.39 9.08 -9.06
C ASP A 186 11.01 8.62 -9.59
N LYS A 187 10.67 7.34 -9.40
CA LYS A 187 9.39 6.75 -9.82
C LYS A 187 8.40 6.77 -8.69
N GLU A 188 7.31 7.49 -8.86
CA GLU A 188 6.21 7.52 -7.88
C GLU A 188 5.61 6.13 -7.60
N ALA A 189 5.68 5.22 -8.59
CA ALA A 189 5.18 3.85 -8.45
C ALA A 189 5.96 2.99 -7.44
N ASP A 190 7.21 3.35 -7.14
CA ASP A 190 8.06 2.64 -6.18
C ASP A 190 7.83 3.10 -4.73
N ALA A 191 7.00 4.11 -4.53
CA ALA A 191 6.71 4.66 -3.22
C ALA A 191 5.98 3.64 -2.32
N TYR A 192 6.27 3.71 -1.03
CA TYR A 192 5.61 2.90 -0.02
C TYR A 192 5.33 3.68 1.26
N ALA A 193 4.29 3.29 1.96
CA ALA A 193 3.93 3.89 3.24
C ALA A 193 4.73 3.24 4.38
N VAL A 194 5.17 4.05 5.31
CA VAL A 194 5.93 3.65 6.50
C VAL A 194 5.32 4.28 7.74
N SER A 195 5.56 3.69 8.90
CA SER A 195 5.39 4.22 10.25
C SER A 195 4.16 5.10 10.46
N ALA A 196 3.25 4.67 11.30
CA ALA A 196 2.24 5.55 11.85
C ALA A 196 2.90 6.56 12.81
N VAL A 197 2.51 7.82 12.71
CA VAL A 197 2.91 8.85 13.67
C VAL A 197 1.82 8.92 14.74
N SER A 198 2.20 8.70 16.02
CA SER A 198 1.25 8.79 17.12
C SER A 198 0.72 10.22 17.22
N GLY A 199 -0.58 10.35 17.02
CA GLY A 199 -1.35 11.57 17.28
C GLY A 199 -2.26 11.43 18.49
N TYR A 200 -1.95 10.47 19.42
CA TYR A 200 -2.76 10.25 20.60
C TYR A 200 -2.67 11.42 21.56
N GLU A 201 -3.83 11.95 21.90
CA GLU A 201 -4.00 12.92 22.97
C GLU A 201 -5.05 12.36 23.96
N PRO A 202 -4.71 12.23 25.25
CA PRO A 202 -5.66 11.74 26.24
C PRO A 202 -6.85 12.68 26.35
N LYS A 203 -8.06 12.12 26.35
CA LYS A 203 -9.29 12.91 26.50
C LYS A 203 -9.69 13.02 27.96
N PRO A 204 -10.30 14.13 28.38
CA PRO A 204 -10.89 14.23 29.70
C PRO A 204 -11.91 13.10 29.92
N GLY A 205 -11.66 12.24 30.92
CA GLY A 205 -12.50 11.08 31.25
C GLY A 205 -11.96 9.73 30.74
N ASP A 206 -10.87 9.70 30.00
CA ASP A 206 -10.15 8.46 29.70
C ASP A 206 -9.64 7.85 31.02
N THR A 207 -9.98 6.60 31.25
CA THR A 207 -9.69 5.91 32.52
C THR A 207 -8.24 5.52 32.68
N GLU A 208 -7.47 5.46 31.59
CA GLU A 208 -6.07 5.05 31.62
C GLU A 208 -5.29 5.58 30.42
N ASP A 209 -4.33 6.45 30.67
CA ASP A 209 -3.35 6.88 29.69
C ASP A 209 -2.12 5.97 29.75
N LEU A 210 -2.10 4.92 28.93
CA LEU A 210 -0.96 3.99 28.87
C LEU A 210 0.34 4.63 28.39
N MET A 211 0.28 5.82 27.75
CA MET A 211 1.47 6.55 27.30
C MET A 211 2.02 7.49 28.38
N ALA A 212 1.33 7.69 29.50
CA ALA A 212 1.79 8.54 30.60
C ALA A 212 3.11 8.06 31.21
N ASN A 213 3.35 6.75 31.20
CA ASN A 213 4.60 6.17 31.67
C ASN A 213 5.41 5.57 30.50
N PRO A 214 6.52 6.18 30.08
CA PRO A 214 7.33 5.67 28.98
C PRO A 214 8.05 4.35 29.29
N ASP A 215 8.09 3.91 30.56
CA ASP A 215 8.66 2.61 30.95
C ASP A 215 7.71 1.46 30.65
N VAL A 216 6.42 1.73 30.52
CA VAL A 216 5.42 0.75 30.08
C VAL A 216 5.44 0.64 28.56
N LYS A 217 5.62 -0.58 28.05
CA LYS A 217 5.57 -0.88 26.62
C LYS A 217 4.36 -1.77 26.37
N TYR A 218 3.64 -1.54 25.24
CA TYR A 218 2.46 -2.34 24.96
C TYR A 218 2.17 -2.46 23.46
N LEU A 219 1.44 -3.52 23.11
CA LEU A 219 0.68 -3.66 21.89
C LEU A 219 -0.80 -3.62 22.25
N LYS A 220 -1.55 -2.67 21.71
CA LYS A 220 -2.98 -2.51 21.96
C LYS A 220 -3.76 -2.51 20.66
N THR A 221 -4.84 -3.26 20.58
CA THR A 221 -5.79 -3.22 19.47
C THR A 221 -6.96 -2.29 19.80
N LYS A 222 -7.73 -1.92 18.78
CA LYS A 222 -8.94 -1.12 18.91
C LYS A 222 -10.05 -1.80 19.75
N ALA A 223 -9.98 -3.11 19.88
CA ALA A 223 -10.87 -3.91 20.73
C ALA A 223 -10.37 -4.02 22.18
N ASP A 224 -9.45 -3.13 22.61
CA ASP A 224 -8.84 -3.12 23.94
C ASP A 224 -8.09 -4.40 24.35
N GLN A 225 -7.71 -5.21 23.38
CA GLN A 225 -6.80 -6.32 23.61
C GLN A 225 -5.38 -5.78 23.78
N VAL A 226 -4.69 -6.21 24.83
CA VAL A 226 -3.38 -5.65 25.21
C VAL A 226 -2.37 -6.75 25.51
N ILE A 227 -1.15 -6.58 25.01
CA ILE A 227 0.06 -7.24 25.53
C ILE A 227 0.91 -6.11 26.12
N GLN A 228 1.14 -6.14 27.43
CA GLN A 228 1.83 -5.07 28.16
C GLN A 228 3.06 -5.63 28.88
N PHE A 229 4.12 -4.85 28.86
CA PHE A 229 5.35 -5.05 29.59
C PHE A 229 5.48 -3.88 30.59
N ALA A 230 5.45 -4.18 31.85
CA ALA A 230 5.55 -3.21 32.93
C ALA A 230 6.54 -3.69 34.02
N GLU A 231 6.80 -2.86 35.02
CA GLU A 231 7.73 -3.19 36.11
C GLU A 231 7.27 -4.43 36.86
N GLU A 232 5.96 -4.63 37.03
CA GLU A 232 5.38 -5.76 37.77
C GLU A 232 5.43 -7.07 36.99
N GLY A 233 5.58 -7.02 35.67
CA GLY A 233 5.59 -8.20 34.82
C GLY A 233 4.97 -8.00 33.43
N ILE A 234 4.57 -9.12 32.84
CA ILE A 234 3.94 -9.16 31.50
C ILE A 234 2.46 -9.49 31.68
N VAL A 235 1.60 -8.69 31.09
CA VAL A 235 0.14 -8.89 31.10
C VAL A 235 -0.37 -9.11 29.67
N LEU A 236 -1.14 -10.19 29.50
CA LEU A 236 -1.97 -10.40 28.31
C LEU A 236 -3.42 -10.21 28.73
N ASN A 237 -4.11 -9.27 28.12
CA ASN A 237 -5.50 -8.92 28.46
C ASN A 237 -6.38 -8.98 27.20
N SER A 238 -7.51 -9.68 27.31
CA SER A 238 -8.51 -9.80 26.23
C SER A 238 -9.59 -8.72 26.41
N GLY A 239 -9.34 -7.47 26.11
CA GLY A 239 -10.36 -6.43 26.17
C GLY A 239 -11.12 -6.34 27.51
N ASN A 240 -11.12 -5.20 28.13
CA ASN A 240 -11.86 -4.93 29.38
C ASN A 240 -11.62 -5.90 30.54
N GLY A 241 -10.49 -6.61 30.60
CA GLY A 241 -10.13 -7.51 31.70
C GLY A 241 -10.94 -8.80 31.79
N GLN A 242 -11.68 -9.18 30.74
CA GLN A 242 -12.53 -10.38 30.76
C GLN A 242 -11.72 -11.69 30.87
N ALA A 243 -10.54 -11.73 30.28
CA ALA A 243 -9.58 -12.80 30.50
C ALA A 243 -8.17 -12.21 30.57
N THR A 244 -7.36 -12.67 31.52
CA THR A 244 -6.02 -12.12 31.76
C THR A 244 -5.03 -13.25 32.07
N ILE A 245 -3.81 -13.11 31.56
CA ILE A 245 -2.64 -13.89 31.96
C ILE A 245 -1.60 -12.91 32.47
N LEU A 246 -1.17 -13.10 33.73
CA LEU A 246 -0.10 -12.32 34.35
C LEU A 246 1.12 -13.21 34.57
N LEU A 247 2.26 -12.77 34.09
CA LEU A 247 3.60 -13.29 34.38
C LEU A 247 4.32 -12.27 35.28
N GLY A 248 4.18 -12.41 36.59
CA GLY A 248 4.76 -11.47 37.54
C GLY A 248 6.27 -11.67 37.74
N ASN A 249 7.02 -10.56 37.82
CA ASN A 249 8.46 -10.57 38.07
C ASN A 249 8.82 -11.16 39.46
N ASN A 250 7.84 -11.27 40.36
CA ASN A 250 7.95 -11.95 41.66
C ASN A 250 7.83 -13.49 41.55
N GLY A 251 7.75 -14.06 40.35
CA GLY A 251 7.57 -15.48 40.10
C GLY A 251 6.11 -15.96 40.12
N GLN A 252 5.15 -15.06 40.22
CA GLN A 252 3.73 -15.37 40.14
C GLN A 252 3.30 -15.63 38.68
N LEU A 253 2.48 -16.68 38.48
CA LEU A 253 1.69 -16.87 37.27
C LEU A 253 0.22 -16.88 37.66
N ALA A 254 -0.59 -15.98 37.10
CA ALA A 254 -2.04 -15.96 37.29
C ALA A 254 -2.76 -16.06 35.93
N ILE A 255 -3.81 -16.88 35.89
CA ILE A 255 -4.71 -17.03 34.75
C ILE A 255 -6.13 -16.79 35.26
N TYR A 256 -6.78 -15.80 34.67
CA TYR A 256 -8.14 -15.40 35.03
C TYR A 256 -9.04 -15.40 33.80
N GLY A 257 -10.23 -15.95 33.96
CA GLY A 257 -11.31 -15.88 32.98
C GLY A 257 -12.63 -15.55 33.69
N ASN A 258 -13.37 -14.56 33.18
CA ASN A 258 -14.63 -14.13 33.79
C ASN A 258 -15.77 -15.15 33.58
N THR A 259 -15.65 -16.02 32.59
CA THR A 259 -16.60 -17.11 32.34
C THR A 259 -15.95 -18.47 32.54
N ASP A 260 -15.08 -18.89 31.67
CA ASP A 260 -14.50 -20.22 31.63
C ASP A 260 -12.99 -20.20 31.44
N VAL A 261 -12.30 -21.11 32.08
CA VAL A 261 -10.90 -21.44 31.81
C VAL A 261 -10.81 -22.94 31.51
N SER A 262 -10.38 -23.28 30.31
CA SER A 262 -10.21 -24.67 29.88
C SER A 262 -8.76 -25.00 29.62
N VAL A 263 -8.23 -26.04 30.21
CA VAL A 263 -6.90 -26.58 29.98
C VAL A 263 -7.02 -28.02 29.47
N THR A 264 -6.60 -28.29 28.22
CA THR A 264 -6.76 -29.61 27.61
C THR A 264 -5.42 -30.10 27.04
N ALA A 265 -5.09 -31.35 27.31
CA ALA A 265 -3.92 -32.00 26.74
C ALA A 265 -4.30 -33.29 25.98
N LYS A 266 -3.70 -33.53 24.79
CA LYS A 266 -3.92 -34.78 24.03
C LYS A 266 -3.37 -36.03 24.71
N LYS A 267 -2.31 -35.89 25.54
CA LYS A 267 -1.68 -37.03 26.21
C LYS A 267 -1.79 -36.91 27.71
N THR A 268 -1.04 -35.99 28.30
CA THR A 268 -0.92 -35.88 29.76
C THR A 268 -1.01 -34.42 30.18
N LEU A 269 -1.84 -34.13 31.16
CA LEU A 269 -1.84 -32.89 31.93
C LEU A 269 -1.33 -33.22 33.33
N SER A 270 -0.24 -32.56 33.76
CA SER A 270 0.32 -32.74 35.11
C SER A 270 0.23 -31.44 35.88
N LEU A 271 -0.34 -31.48 37.07
CA LEU A 271 -0.37 -30.37 38.02
C LEU A 271 0.39 -30.86 39.29
N ILE A 272 1.58 -30.31 39.52
CA ILE A 272 2.50 -30.74 40.58
C ILE A 272 2.90 -29.50 41.37
N SER A 273 2.84 -29.58 42.70
CA SER A 273 3.33 -28.57 43.60
C SER A 273 4.23 -29.23 44.68
N ASN A 274 5.39 -28.60 44.95
CA ASN A 274 6.24 -29.02 46.04
C ASN A 274 5.69 -28.63 47.44
N GLY A 275 4.72 -27.71 47.44
CA GLY A 275 4.00 -27.32 48.64
C GLY A 275 2.56 -27.86 48.62
N GLN A 276 1.60 -26.99 48.54
CA GLN A 276 0.18 -27.31 48.57
C GLN A 276 -0.44 -27.16 47.15
N LEU A 277 -1.25 -28.13 46.73
CA LEU A 277 -2.16 -28.02 45.59
C LEU A 277 -3.59 -27.85 46.12
N VAL A 278 -4.21 -26.71 45.80
CA VAL A 278 -5.61 -26.44 46.19
C VAL A 278 -6.48 -26.46 44.92
N VAL A 279 -7.52 -27.28 44.94
CA VAL A 279 -8.55 -27.30 43.92
C VAL A 279 -9.89 -27.05 44.60
N GLY A 280 -10.55 -25.97 44.26
CA GLY A 280 -11.79 -25.55 44.90
C GLY A 280 -12.79 -24.98 43.91
N ALA A 281 -14.08 -25.12 44.25
CA ALA A 281 -15.18 -24.49 43.53
C ALA A 281 -16.29 -24.16 44.55
N THR A 282 -17.11 -23.17 44.23
CA THR A 282 -18.26 -22.79 45.06
C THR A 282 -19.37 -23.84 45.02
N GLU A 283 -19.62 -24.43 43.85
CA GLU A 283 -20.72 -25.39 43.67
C GLU A 283 -20.22 -26.83 43.75
N SER A 284 -19.30 -27.24 42.92
CA SER A 284 -18.78 -28.61 42.95
C SER A 284 -17.41 -28.74 42.27
N VAL A 285 -16.63 -29.74 42.74
CA VAL A 285 -15.42 -30.21 42.05
C VAL A 285 -15.69 -31.63 41.60
N CYS A 286 -15.54 -31.88 40.30
CA CYS A 286 -15.74 -33.20 39.72
C CYS A 286 -14.43 -33.69 39.08
N LEU A 287 -13.99 -34.89 39.46
CA LEU A 287 -12.91 -35.63 38.80
C LEU A 287 -13.52 -36.83 38.09
N GLU A 288 -13.49 -36.90 36.79
CA GLU A 288 -14.18 -37.97 36.05
C GLU A 288 -13.27 -38.67 35.02
N ARG A 289 -13.57 -39.94 34.79
CA ARG A 289 -13.00 -40.73 33.70
C ARG A 289 -14.14 -41.34 32.88
N GLY A 290 -14.43 -40.70 31.74
CA GLY A 290 -15.56 -41.07 30.92
C GLY A 290 -16.89 -40.98 31.69
N LYS A 291 -17.92 -41.75 31.24
CA LYS A 291 -19.29 -41.62 31.79
C LYS A 291 -19.54 -42.43 33.09
N ASN A 292 -18.62 -43.30 33.48
CA ASN A 292 -18.91 -44.35 34.49
C ASN A 292 -18.07 -44.25 35.78
N THR A 293 -17.10 -43.32 35.84
CA THR A 293 -16.24 -43.18 37.00
C THR A 293 -16.06 -41.70 37.34
N SER A 294 -16.44 -41.28 38.51
CA SER A 294 -16.26 -39.93 39.01
C SER A 294 -16.10 -39.86 40.52
N ILE A 295 -15.42 -38.84 41.00
CA ILE A 295 -15.42 -38.35 42.37
C ILE A 295 -15.90 -36.92 42.33
N THR A 296 -16.97 -36.58 43.02
CA THR A 296 -17.55 -35.24 43.05
C THR A 296 -17.59 -34.75 44.51
N LEU A 297 -17.05 -33.57 44.74
CA LEU A 297 -17.26 -32.83 45.99
C LEU A 297 -18.45 -31.90 45.78
N GLU A 298 -19.55 -32.13 46.50
CA GLU A 298 -20.80 -31.39 46.34
C GLU A 298 -20.86 -30.19 47.32
N GLY A 299 -21.57 -29.13 46.94
CA GLY A 299 -21.71 -27.90 47.72
C GLY A 299 -22.41 -28.12 49.08
N ASN A 300 -23.09 -29.24 49.29
CA ASN A 300 -23.72 -29.63 50.55
C ASN A 300 -22.76 -30.33 51.52
N GLY A 301 -21.45 -30.38 51.21
CA GLY A 301 -20.42 -31.04 52.01
C GLY A 301 -20.33 -32.56 51.80
N ALA A 302 -21.02 -33.14 50.85
CA ALA A 302 -20.95 -34.57 50.56
C ALA A 302 -19.85 -34.89 49.55
N ILE A 303 -19.27 -36.08 49.66
CA ILE A 303 -18.37 -36.68 48.65
C ILE A 303 -19.13 -37.82 47.98
N ARG A 304 -19.40 -37.68 46.66
CA ARG A 304 -20.03 -38.71 45.87
C ARG A 304 -18.99 -39.43 45.01
N MET A 305 -18.94 -40.75 45.16
CA MET A 305 -18.12 -41.64 44.34
C MET A 305 -18.99 -42.52 43.46
N LYS A 306 -18.74 -42.56 42.15
CA LYS A 306 -19.39 -43.41 41.17
C LYS A 306 -18.33 -44.28 40.51
N ALA A 307 -18.45 -45.58 40.59
CA ALA A 307 -17.58 -46.54 39.95
C ALA A 307 -18.23 -47.94 39.87
N THR A 308 -17.74 -48.80 38.99
CA THR A 308 -18.15 -50.20 38.94
C THR A 308 -17.69 -50.98 40.17
N LYS A 309 -16.51 -50.59 40.72
CA LYS A 309 -15.96 -51.11 41.98
C LYS A 309 -15.25 -49.98 42.74
N ILE A 310 -15.44 -49.92 44.06
CA ILE A 310 -14.76 -49.02 44.98
C ILE A 310 -13.99 -49.91 45.92
N TYR A 311 -12.66 -49.74 46.02
CA TYR A 311 -11.82 -50.44 46.95
C TYR A 311 -11.52 -49.49 48.15
N SER A 312 -11.82 -49.93 49.36
CA SER A 312 -11.42 -49.29 50.59
C SER A 312 -10.45 -50.26 51.28
N ASN A 313 -9.25 -49.81 51.55
CA ASN A 313 -8.23 -50.56 52.32
C ASN A 313 -8.30 -50.19 53.75
#